data_e6601e0284f2cb47fbfee8b375bc495e
#
_entry.id   e6601e0284f2cb47fbfee8b375bc495e
#
_cell.length_a   1.000
_cell.length_b   1.000
_cell.length_c   1.000
_cell.angle_alpha   90.00
_cell.angle_beta   90.00
_cell.angle_gamma   90.00
#
_symmetry.space_group_name_H-M   'P 1'
#
loop_
_entity.id
_entity.type
_entity.pdbx_description
1 polymer ?
#
loop_
_entity_poly.entity_id
_entity_poly.type
_entity_poly.pdbx_seq_one_letter_code
_entity_poly.pdbx_strand_id
1 'polypeptide(L)'
;MIILSPVQSYYSGYIKVLVAEKYSRAANGGVGYAKAAGNYGSQFYPTRLAQKEGYDQIIWTDSKNHKFLEEAGTMNIFVRIDETIITAPTTDTILDGITRKSIIKIAEDNNIKVEVRPISIDEVIEAHSTGKLKEIFGSGTAVVVSEISSFGYRGKNYNLKKIENSYASTLKSIITNIQYNLKEDPY
;
A
#
# COMPACT_ATOMS: atom_id res chain seq x y z
N MET A 1 -1.33 -20.52 -21.64
CA MET A 1 -1.68 -21.52 -20.62
C MET A 1 -2.38 -20.78 -19.48
N ILE A 2 -3.55 -21.25 -19.07
CA ILE A 2 -4.29 -20.70 -17.90
C ILE A 2 -4.22 -21.74 -16.80
N ILE A 3 -3.73 -21.34 -15.61
CA ILE A 3 -3.65 -22.22 -14.43
C ILE A 3 -4.57 -21.66 -13.37
N LEU A 4 -5.50 -22.49 -12.88
CA LEU A 4 -6.40 -22.15 -11.77
C LEU A 4 -5.84 -22.77 -10.50
N SER A 5 -5.76 -21.97 -9.43
CA SER A 5 -5.38 -22.44 -8.09
C SER A 5 -6.41 -21.92 -7.09
N PRO A 6 -7.00 -22.78 -6.24
CA PRO A 6 -7.89 -22.31 -5.20
C PRO A 6 -7.09 -21.55 -4.14
N VAL A 7 -7.51 -20.34 -3.83
CA VAL A 7 -6.95 -19.52 -2.73
C VAL A 7 -8.10 -19.00 -1.88
N GLN A 8 -7.91 -18.96 -0.55
CA GLN A 8 -8.92 -18.38 0.34
C GLN A 8 -8.72 -16.88 0.45
N SER A 9 -7.71 -16.41 1.14
CA SER A 9 -7.35 -15.01 1.19
C SER A 9 -5.83 -14.84 1.19
N TYR A 10 -5.34 -13.76 0.58
CA TYR A 10 -3.90 -13.52 0.51
C TYR A 10 -3.31 -13.08 1.87
N TYR A 11 -4.05 -12.25 2.61
CA TYR A 11 -3.78 -11.88 4.00
C TYR A 11 -5.04 -12.06 4.84
N SER A 12 -4.90 -12.59 6.05
CA SER A 12 -5.96 -12.65 7.05
C SER A 12 -5.75 -11.52 8.05
N GLY A 13 -6.59 -10.46 7.96
CA GLY A 13 -6.57 -9.34 8.91
C GLY A 13 -5.56 -8.24 8.56
N TYR A 14 -5.14 -7.52 9.60
CA TYR A 14 -4.18 -6.43 9.51
C TYR A 14 -2.75 -6.95 9.36
N ILE A 15 -1.93 -6.23 8.61
CA ILE A 15 -0.50 -6.56 8.43
C ILE A 15 0.39 -5.55 9.15
N LYS A 16 1.58 -6.03 9.57
CA LYS A 16 2.67 -5.21 10.10
C LYS A 16 3.72 -5.04 9.03
N VAL A 17 4.23 -3.86 8.85
CA VAL A 17 5.17 -3.56 7.77
C VAL A 17 6.45 -2.90 8.28
N LEU A 18 7.57 -3.20 7.64
CA LEU A 18 8.85 -2.54 7.88
C LEU A 18 9.13 -1.55 6.75
N VAL A 19 9.44 -0.31 7.08
CA VAL A 19 9.85 0.68 6.08
C VAL A 19 11.30 0.41 5.67
N ALA A 20 11.55 0.27 4.37
CA ALA A 20 12.87 -0.02 3.85
C ALA A 20 13.83 1.16 4.03
N GLU A 21 15.01 0.87 4.57
CA GLU A 21 16.09 1.84 4.80
C GLU A 21 17.32 1.56 3.94
N LYS A 22 17.41 0.38 3.34
CA LYS A 22 18.58 -0.09 2.61
C LYS A 22 18.25 -0.72 1.28
N TYR A 23 17.11 -1.40 1.20
CA TYR A 23 16.71 -2.15 0.01
C TYR A 23 15.64 -1.40 -0.74
N SER A 24 15.68 -1.45 -2.07
CA SER A 24 14.67 -0.86 -2.94
C SER A 24 14.04 -1.93 -3.81
N ARG A 25 12.75 -1.77 -4.11
CA ARG A 25 12.02 -2.63 -5.04
C ARG A 25 12.48 -2.44 -6.48
N ALA A 26 12.70 -1.19 -6.85
CA ALA A 26 13.05 -0.76 -8.19
C ALA A 26 13.95 0.48 -8.13
N ALA A 27 14.62 0.79 -9.23
CA ALA A 27 15.46 1.96 -9.36
C ALA A 27 14.92 2.89 -10.46
N ASN A 28 15.20 4.18 -10.33
CA ASN A 28 14.88 5.17 -11.37
C ASN A 28 15.54 4.79 -12.69
N GLY A 29 14.83 4.95 -13.81
CA GLY A 29 15.26 4.50 -15.13
C GLY A 29 15.13 2.98 -15.34
N GLY A 30 14.62 2.26 -14.36
CA GLY A 30 14.40 0.82 -14.42
C GLY A 30 13.00 0.42 -14.91
N VAL A 31 12.61 -0.81 -14.63
CA VAL A 31 11.38 -1.43 -15.11
C VAL A 31 10.34 -1.67 -13.99
N GLY A 32 10.43 -0.90 -12.91
CA GLY A 32 9.53 -1.03 -11.75
C GLY A 32 8.04 -0.82 -12.08
N TYR A 33 7.75 -0.05 -13.12
CA TYR A 33 6.39 0.15 -13.64
C TYR A 33 5.80 -1.11 -14.31
N ALA A 34 6.65 -2.02 -14.75
CA ALA A 34 6.22 -3.24 -15.42
C ALA A 34 5.97 -4.37 -14.42
N LYS A 35 4.98 -5.22 -14.70
CA LYS A 35 4.71 -6.43 -13.91
C LYS A 35 5.67 -7.57 -14.29
N ALA A 36 6.97 -7.30 -14.26
CA ALA A 36 8.03 -8.23 -14.65
C ALA A 36 8.50 -9.07 -13.45
N ALA A 37 8.73 -10.36 -13.66
CA ALA A 37 9.12 -11.31 -12.61
C ALA A 37 10.40 -10.87 -11.85
N GLY A 38 11.35 -10.24 -12.53
CA GLY A 38 12.59 -9.73 -11.94
C GLY A 38 12.36 -8.71 -10.80
N ASN A 39 11.34 -7.86 -10.92
CA ASN A 39 11.00 -6.90 -9.88
C ASN A 39 10.55 -7.60 -8.58
N TYR A 40 9.99 -8.80 -8.67
CA TYR A 40 9.52 -9.56 -7.51
C TYR A 40 10.64 -10.40 -6.90
N GLY A 41 11.59 -10.88 -7.71
CA GLY A 41 12.73 -11.64 -7.23
C GLY A 41 13.59 -10.86 -6.23
N SER A 42 13.84 -9.59 -6.47
CA SER A 42 14.61 -8.71 -5.59
C SER A 42 13.97 -8.49 -4.22
N GLN A 43 12.67 -8.72 -4.08
CA GLN A 43 11.93 -8.49 -2.85
C GLN A 43 12.05 -9.65 -1.84
N PHE A 44 12.38 -10.88 -2.27
CA PHE A 44 12.36 -12.06 -1.41
C PHE A 44 13.32 -11.95 -0.22
N TYR A 45 14.55 -11.56 -0.46
CA TYR A 45 15.55 -11.48 0.61
C TYR A 45 15.22 -10.42 1.66
N PRO A 46 14.95 -9.16 1.30
CA PRO A 46 14.58 -8.13 2.27
C PRO A 46 13.28 -8.47 3.03
N THR A 47 12.26 -8.99 2.32
CA THR A 47 11.00 -9.41 2.98
C THR A 47 11.24 -10.51 4.00
N ARG A 48 12.11 -11.49 3.69
CA ARG A 48 12.47 -12.54 4.64
C ARG A 48 13.20 -12.00 5.86
N LEU A 49 14.02 -10.95 5.71
CA LEU A 49 14.64 -10.28 6.86
C LEU A 49 13.60 -9.59 7.73
N ALA A 50 12.69 -8.83 7.14
CA ALA A 50 11.59 -8.18 7.85
C ALA A 50 10.70 -9.20 8.60
N GLN A 51 10.41 -10.34 7.97
CA GLN A 51 9.64 -11.43 8.60
C GLN A 51 10.33 -12.01 9.83
N LYS A 52 11.66 -12.12 9.84
CA LYS A 52 12.41 -12.56 11.03
C LYS A 52 12.30 -11.56 12.19
N GLU A 53 12.03 -10.30 11.90
CA GLU A 53 11.79 -9.23 12.87
C GLU A 53 10.32 -9.09 13.26
N GLY A 54 9.43 -9.95 12.74
CA GLY A 54 8.01 -9.98 13.08
C GLY A 54 7.12 -9.07 12.23
N TYR A 55 7.61 -8.61 11.08
CA TYR A 55 6.82 -7.89 10.09
C TYR A 55 6.34 -8.83 8.98
N ASP A 56 5.18 -8.56 8.42
CA ASP A 56 4.60 -9.36 7.34
C ASP A 56 5.13 -8.94 5.97
N GLN A 57 5.36 -7.63 5.78
CA GLN A 57 5.76 -7.04 4.51
C GLN A 57 6.66 -5.81 4.71
N ILE A 58 7.15 -5.27 3.59
CA ILE A 58 7.97 -4.06 3.54
C ILE A 58 7.19 -2.94 2.86
N ILE A 59 7.26 -1.72 3.40
CA ILE A 59 7.01 -0.50 2.64
C ILE A 59 8.31 -0.12 1.93
N TRP A 60 8.29 -0.15 0.62
CA TRP A 60 9.42 0.23 -0.22
C TRP A 60 9.55 1.74 -0.30
N THR A 61 10.77 2.19 -0.35
CA THR A 61 11.14 3.60 -0.47
C THR A 61 11.97 3.84 -1.72
N ASP A 62 12.06 5.10 -2.15
CA ASP A 62 12.87 5.49 -3.30
C ASP A 62 14.32 5.01 -3.16
N SER A 63 14.90 4.54 -4.28
CA SER A 63 16.24 3.94 -4.31
C SER A 63 17.39 4.93 -4.05
N LYS A 64 17.13 6.24 -4.10
CA LYS A 64 18.16 7.27 -3.98
C LYS A 64 18.44 7.66 -2.53
N ASN A 65 17.38 7.97 -1.78
CA ASN A 65 17.51 8.55 -0.44
C ASN A 65 16.74 7.76 0.62
N HIS A 66 15.97 6.76 0.24
CA HIS A 66 15.05 6.01 1.13
C HIS A 66 14.13 6.93 1.92
N LYS A 67 13.63 7.99 1.27
CA LYS A 67 12.83 9.05 1.88
C LYS A 67 11.35 8.95 1.53
N PHE A 68 11.03 8.71 0.26
CA PHE A 68 9.65 8.71 -0.22
C PHE A 68 9.09 7.29 -0.31
N LEU A 69 7.87 7.11 0.17
CA LEU A 69 7.18 5.81 0.12
C LEU A 69 6.72 5.54 -1.31
N GLU A 70 6.94 4.31 -1.79
CA GLU A 70 6.60 3.90 -3.16
C GLU A 70 5.51 2.83 -3.18
N GLU A 71 5.74 1.68 -2.58
CA GLU A 71 4.80 0.54 -2.55
C GLU A 71 4.89 -0.21 -1.21
N ALA A 72 3.87 -1.00 -0.89
CA ALA A 72 3.83 -1.86 0.30
C ALA A 72 3.79 -3.34 -0.13
N GLY A 73 4.91 -4.05 -0.01
CA GLY A 73 5.05 -5.40 -0.54
C GLY A 73 4.86 -5.42 -2.06
N THR A 74 3.79 -6.07 -2.52
CA THR A 74 3.37 -6.13 -3.92
C THR A 74 2.13 -5.28 -4.21
N MET A 75 1.88 -4.26 -3.39
CA MET A 75 0.69 -3.42 -3.40
C MET A 75 1.08 -1.94 -3.57
N ASN A 76 0.24 -1.17 -4.25
CA ASN A 76 0.33 0.29 -4.17
C ASN A 76 -0.04 0.75 -2.76
N ILE A 77 0.63 1.80 -2.26
CA ILE A 77 0.42 2.31 -0.90
C ILE A 77 -0.48 3.54 -0.90
N PHE A 78 -1.29 3.64 0.15
CA PHE A 78 -2.12 4.80 0.48
C PHE A 78 -1.92 5.16 1.96
N VAL A 79 -1.87 6.45 2.23
CA VAL A 79 -1.74 7.00 3.59
C VAL A 79 -2.84 8.01 3.81
N ARG A 80 -3.65 7.85 4.86
CA ARG A 80 -4.66 8.84 5.25
C ARG A 80 -4.09 9.72 6.36
N ILE A 81 -3.97 11.02 6.06
CA ILE A 81 -3.63 12.07 7.03
C ILE A 81 -4.86 12.98 7.15
N ASP A 82 -5.39 13.10 8.36
CA ASP A 82 -6.69 13.71 8.62
C ASP A 82 -7.77 13.13 7.67
N GLU A 83 -8.40 13.95 6.82
CA GLU A 83 -9.44 13.52 5.87
C GLU A 83 -8.90 13.33 4.43
N THR A 84 -7.59 13.35 4.23
CA THR A 84 -6.99 13.24 2.91
C THR A 84 -6.26 11.91 2.73
N ILE A 85 -6.56 11.19 1.67
CA ILE A 85 -5.79 10.02 1.22
C ILE A 85 -4.67 10.50 0.31
N ILE A 86 -3.45 10.07 0.58
CA ILE A 86 -2.26 10.38 -0.21
C ILE A 86 -1.71 9.09 -0.79
N THR A 87 -1.38 9.10 -2.08
CA THR A 87 -0.70 7.97 -2.74
C THR A 87 0.39 8.48 -3.67
N ALA A 88 1.47 7.71 -3.79
CA ALA A 88 2.58 8.08 -4.66
C ALA A 88 2.15 8.16 -6.14
N PRO A 89 2.70 9.10 -6.92
CA PRO A 89 2.50 9.13 -8.37
C PRO A 89 3.14 7.89 -9.00
N THR A 90 2.51 7.37 -10.04
CA THR A 90 3.10 6.27 -10.82
C THR A 90 4.28 6.77 -11.64
N THR A 91 5.41 6.09 -11.46
CA THR A 91 6.69 6.41 -12.11
C THR A 91 7.32 5.12 -12.65
N ASP A 92 8.56 5.19 -13.10
CA ASP A 92 9.36 4.02 -13.51
C ASP A 92 9.66 3.03 -12.36
N THR A 93 9.44 3.43 -11.10
CA THR A 93 9.65 2.59 -9.92
C THR A 93 8.36 2.00 -9.33
N ILE A 94 7.18 2.47 -9.75
CA ILE A 94 5.88 2.14 -9.16
C ILE A 94 4.94 1.56 -10.21
N LEU A 95 4.34 0.39 -9.90
CA LEU A 95 3.35 -0.23 -10.79
C LEU A 95 2.08 0.63 -10.86
N ASP A 96 1.62 0.92 -12.08
CA ASP A 96 0.35 1.61 -12.34
C ASP A 96 -0.83 0.65 -12.14
N GLY A 97 -1.15 0.36 -10.88
CA GLY A 97 -2.13 -0.65 -10.48
C GLY A 97 -3.56 -0.30 -10.88
N ILE A 98 -4.28 -1.26 -11.45
CA ILE A 98 -5.71 -1.08 -11.77
C ILE A 98 -6.52 -0.84 -10.51
N THR A 99 -6.33 -1.64 -9.45
CA THR A 99 -7.02 -1.45 -8.17
C THR A 99 -6.72 -0.08 -7.56
N ARG A 100 -5.48 0.43 -7.72
CA ARG A 100 -5.12 1.79 -7.31
C ARG A 100 -5.98 2.84 -8.03
N LYS A 101 -6.12 2.74 -9.34
CA LYS A 101 -6.96 3.64 -10.16
C LYS A 101 -8.41 3.59 -9.71
N SER A 102 -8.94 2.39 -9.50
CA SER A 102 -10.31 2.20 -9.00
C SER A 102 -10.51 2.85 -7.63
N ILE A 103 -9.56 2.70 -6.70
CA ILE A 103 -9.61 3.34 -5.37
C ILE A 103 -9.64 4.85 -5.49
N ILE A 104 -8.78 5.45 -6.31
CA ILE A 104 -8.74 6.90 -6.51
C ILE A 104 -10.10 7.39 -7.04
N LYS A 105 -10.59 6.76 -8.11
CA LYS A 105 -11.87 7.13 -8.73
C LYS A 105 -13.04 7.00 -7.76
N ILE A 106 -13.15 5.87 -7.06
CA ILE A 106 -14.23 5.63 -6.08
C ILE A 106 -14.13 6.61 -4.92
N ALA A 107 -12.93 6.92 -4.44
CA ALA A 107 -12.75 7.89 -3.36
C ALA A 107 -13.23 9.28 -3.77
N GLU A 108 -12.85 9.75 -4.96
CA GLU A 108 -13.28 11.04 -5.52
C GLU A 108 -14.81 11.10 -5.66
N ASP A 109 -15.44 10.05 -6.20
CA ASP A 109 -16.89 9.97 -6.37
C ASP A 109 -17.67 9.92 -5.05
N ASN A 110 -17.01 9.51 -3.96
CA ASN A 110 -17.56 9.53 -2.62
C ASN A 110 -17.12 10.75 -1.79
N ASN A 111 -16.62 11.82 -2.44
CA ASN A 111 -16.16 13.05 -1.81
C ASN A 111 -15.02 12.85 -0.78
N ILE A 112 -14.23 11.80 -0.94
CA ILE A 112 -13.00 11.59 -0.18
C ILE A 112 -11.87 12.29 -0.93
N LYS A 113 -11.19 13.21 -0.27
CA LYS A 113 -10.08 13.94 -0.86
C LYS A 113 -8.90 13.01 -1.13
N VAL A 114 -8.40 13.00 -2.38
CA VAL A 114 -7.23 12.24 -2.79
C VAL A 114 -6.16 13.19 -3.32
N GLU A 115 -4.93 12.98 -2.87
CA GLU A 115 -3.74 13.66 -3.38
C GLU A 115 -2.77 12.63 -3.97
N VAL A 116 -2.46 12.77 -5.25
CA VAL A 116 -1.44 11.97 -5.94
C VAL A 116 -0.15 12.77 -5.91
N ARG A 117 0.70 12.50 -4.92
CA ARG A 117 1.98 13.16 -4.72
C ARG A 117 2.97 12.28 -3.96
N PRO A 118 4.29 12.57 -4.03
CA PRO A 118 5.24 11.93 -3.13
C PRO A 118 4.88 12.19 -1.66
N ILE A 119 5.05 11.17 -0.82
CA ILE A 119 4.90 11.28 0.63
C ILE A 119 6.17 10.74 1.30
N SER A 120 6.78 11.53 2.17
CA SER A 120 7.98 11.11 2.86
C SER A 120 7.66 10.32 4.13
N ILE A 121 8.59 9.44 4.54
CA ILE A 121 8.47 8.75 5.82
C ILE A 121 8.48 9.73 6.99
N ASP A 122 9.21 10.84 6.88
CA ASP A 122 9.25 11.88 7.92
C ASP A 122 7.87 12.53 8.09
N GLU A 123 7.16 12.83 6.98
CA GLU A 123 5.78 13.33 7.00
C GLU A 123 4.82 12.34 7.67
N VAL A 124 4.97 11.05 7.41
CA VAL A 124 4.14 10.01 8.04
C VAL A 124 4.40 9.94 9.55
N ILE A 125 5.66 10.01 9.97
CA ILE A 125 6.04 10.01 11.39
C ILE A 125 5.52 11.26 12.10
N GLU A 126 5.63 12.42 11.48
CA GLU A 126 5.09 13.67 12.02
C GLU A 126 3.56 13.59 12.16
N ALA A 127 2.87 13.11 11.14
CA ALA A 127 1.42 12.89 11.20
C ALA A 127 1.04 11.87 12.30
N HIS A 128 1.83 10.81 12.48
CA HIS A 128 1.62 9.86 13.59
C HIS A 128 1.79 10.54 14.95
N SER A 129 2.86 11.31 15.15
CA SER A 129 3.17 11.96 16.42
C SER A 129 2.13 13.02 16.82
N THR A 130 1.52 13.68 15.83
CA THR A 130 0.47 14.69 16.02
C THR A 130 -0.95 14.11 16.04
N GLY A 131 -1.11 12.78 15.90
CA GLY A 131 -2.41 12.11 15.87
C GLY A 131 -3.21 12.31 14.58
N LYS A 132 -2.60 12.89 13.55
CA LYS A 132 -3.21 13.13 12.23
C LYS A 132 -3.17 11.93 11.31
N LEU A 133 -2.19 11.02 11.49
CA LEU A 133 -2.14 9.78 10.74
C LEU A 133 -3.29 8.86 11.17
N LYS A 134 -4.22 8.60 10.26
CA LYS A 134 -5.41 7.80 10.51
C LYS A 134 -5.24 6.36 10.01
N GLU A 135 -4.82 6.18 8.77
CA GLU A 135 -4.70 4.87 8.13
C GLU A 135 -3.47 4.80 7.23
N ILE A 136 -2.93 3.59 7.12
CA ILE A 136 -2.06 3.18 6.01
C ILE A 136 -2.64 1.89 5.47
N PHE A 137 -2.75 1.76 4.16
CA PHE A 137 -3.23 0.54 3.53
C PHE A 137 -2.57 0.31 2.16
N GLY A 138 -2.50 -0.94 1.77
CA GLY A 138 -2.06 -1.33 0.44
C GLY A 138 -3.21 -1.74 -0.45
N SER A 139 -3.07 -1.60 -1.76
CA SER A 139 -4.04 -2.08 -2.74
C SER A 139 -3.41 -2.92 -3.85
N GLY A 140 -4.12 -3.94 -4.27
CA GLY A 140 -3.72 -4.81 -5.38
C GLY A 140 -4.79 -5.84 -5.70
N THR A 141 -4.72 -6.47 -6.87
CA THR A 141 -5.74 -7.40 -7.34
C THR A 141 -6.04 -8.55 -6.37
N ALA A 142 -5.00 -9.12 -5.75
CA ALA A 142 -5.16 -10.29 -4.88
C ALA A 142 -5.75 -9.95 -3.51
N VAL A 143 -5.54 -8.74 -3.02
CA VAL A 143 -5.95 -8.33 -1.66
C VAL A 143 -7.11 -7.34 -1.66
N VAL A 144 -7.41 -6.75 -2.80
CA VAL A 144 -8.27 -5.58 -3.00
C VAL A 144 -7.72 -4.41 -2.18
N VAL A 145 -7.93 -4.43 -0.86
CA VAL A 145 -7.34 -3.51 0.12
C VAL A 145 -6.85 -4.32 1.32
N SER A 146 -5.63 -4.04 1.78
CA SER A 146 -5.02 -4.61 2.99
C SER A 146 -4.64 -3.50 3.95
N GLU A 147 -5.26 -3.49 5.13
CA GLU A 147 -5.00 -2.50 6.17
C GLU A 147 -3.71 -2.82 6.92
N ILE A 148 -2.95 -1.79 7.27
CA ILE A 148 -1.70 -1.86 8.02
C ILE A 148 -1.97 -1.44 9.46
N SER A 149 -1.60 -2.29 10.43
CA SER A 149 -1.79 -2.01 11.86
C SER A 149 -0.61 -1.31 12.51
N SER A 150 0.58 -1.47 11.95
CA SER A 150 1.79 -0.83 12.45
C SER A 150 2.89 -0.81 11.40
N PHE A 151 3.79 0.15 11.52
CA PHE A 151 5.01 0.16 10.72
C PHE A 151 6.25 0.33 11.59
N GLY A 152 7.33 -0.34 11.21
CA GLY A 152 8.65 -0.20 11.81
C GLY A 152 9.54 0.73 11.00
N TYR A 153 10.29 1.59 11.66
CA TYR A 153 11.29 2.44 11.02
C TYR A 153 12.39 2.82 12.03
N ARG A 154 13.65 2.65 11.66
CA ARG A 154 14.83 2.96 12.49
C ARG A 154 14.74 2.37 13.89
N GLY A 155 14.38 1.08 13.98
CA GLY A 155 14.26 0.36 15.23
C GLY A 155 13.10 0.78 16.13
N LYS A 156 12.19 1.63 15.66
CA LYS A 156 10.97 2.05 16.36
C LYS A 156 9.73 1.48 15.68
N ASN A 157 8.74 1.11 16.48
CA ASN A 157 7.42 0.69 16.03
C ASN A 157 6.40 1.79 16.23
N TYR A 158 5.58 2.01 15.20
CA TYR A 158 4.51 2.99 15.16
C TYR A 158 3.18 2.25 14.97
N ASN A 159 2.41 2.14 16.04
CA ASN A 159 1.11 1.47 16.01
C ASN A 159 0.03 2.41 15.51
N LEU A 160 -0.82 1.94 14.61
CA LEU A 160 -1.99 2.67 14.13
C LEU A 160 -3.20 2.30 14.98
N LYS A 161 -3.98 3.30 15.36
CA LYS A 161 -5.22 3.08 16.10
C LYS A 161 -6.29 2.58 15.13
N LYS A 162 -7.06 1.58 15.55
CA LYS A 162 -8.25 1.20 14.79
C LYS A 162 -9.26 2.33 14.85
N ILE A 163 -9.82 2.70 13.71
CA ILE A 163 -10.83 3.75 13.59
C ILE A 163 -12.15 3.16 13.08
N GLU A 164 -13.27 3.68 13.56
CA GLU A 164 -14.60 3.19 13.19
C GLU A 164 -14.95 3.55 11.73
N ASN A 165 -14.59 4.75 11.29
CA ASN A 165 -14.86 5.25 9.93
C ASN A 165 -13.63 5.06 9.03
N SER A 166 -13.22 3.81 8.82
CA SER A 166 -12.09 3.46 7.98
C SER A 166 -12.42 3.68 6.51
N TYR A 167 -11.62 4.53 5.84
CA TYR A 167 -11.70 4.70 4.38
C TYR A 167 -11.25 3.42 3.67
N ALA A 168 -10.23 2.74 4.18
CA ALA A 168 -9.76 1.47 3.64
C ALA A 168 -10.88 0.42 3.63
N SER A 169 -11.60 0.25 4.75
CA SER A 169 -12.74 -0.68 4.84
C SER A 169 -13.88 -0.29 3.91
N THR A 170 -14.21 1.00 3.83
CA THR A 170 -15.27 1.51 2.95
C THR A 170 -14.95 1.25 1.48
N LEU A 171 -13.76 1.64 1.04
CA LEU A 171 -13.30 1.45 -0.34
C LEU A 171 -13.20 -0.04 -0.70
N LYS A 172 -12.70 -0.87 0.22
CA LYS A 172 -12.69 -2.33 0.05
C LYS A 172 -14.11 -2.88 -0.16
N SER A 173 -15.05 -2.47 0.67
CA SER A 173 -16.44 -2.92 0.57
C SER A 173 -17.07 -2.54 -0.77
N ILE A 174 -16.88 -1.31 -1.22
CA ILE A 174 -17.42 -0.84 -2.51
C ILE A 174 -16.86 -1.68 -3.66
N ILE A 175 -15.53 -1.81 -3.76
CA ILE A 175 -14.88 -2.58 -4.83
C ILE A 175 -15.31 -4.04 -4.80
N THR A 176 -15.33 -4.65 -3.61
CA THR A 176 -15.72 -6.06 -3.46
C THR A 176 -17.17 -6.28 -3.87
N ASN A 177 -18.08 -5.38 -3.52
CA ASN A 177 -19.48 -5.48 -3.92
C ASN A 177 -19.67 -5.40 -5.43
N ILE A 178 -18.90 -4.55 -6.12
CA ILE A 178 -18.88 -4.47 -7.59
C ILE A 178 -18.31 -5.77 -8.18
N GLN A 179 -17.15 -6.23 -7.70
CA GLN A 179 -16.48 -7.45 -8.19
C GLN A 179 -17.34 -8.70 -8.07
N TYR A 180 -18.16 -8.81 -7.03
CA TYR A 180 -19.06 -9.93 -6.78
C TYR A 180 -20.49 -9.69 -7.35
N ASN A 181 -20.67 -8.62 -8.13
CA ASN A 181 -21.96 -8.26 -8.71
C ASN A 181 -23.09 -8.08 -7.67
N LEU A 182 -22.74 -7.61 -6.47
CA LEU A 182 -23.67 -7.26 -5.40
C LEU A 182 -24.15 -5.81 -5.50
N LYS A 183 -23.47 -5.00 -6.28
CA LYS A 183 -23.82 -3.65 -6.68
C LYS A 183 -23.52 -3.46 -8.17
N GLU A 184 -24.29 -2.59 -8.82
CA GLU A 184 -24.03 -2.16 -10.19
C GLU A 184 -22.65 -1.54 -10.30
N ASP A 185 -21.96 -1.81 -11.40
CA ASP A 185 -20.68 -1.19 -11.76
C ASP A 185 -20.97 0.13 -12.50
N PRO A 186 -20.72 1.30 -11.90
CA PRO A 186 -20.95 2.58 -12.56
C PRO A 186 -19.78 3.06 -13.42
N TYR A 187 -18.71 2.25 -13.58
CA TYR A 187 -17.44 2.63 -14.21
C TYR A 187 -17.19 1.95 -15.55
#